data_5dc35cda09e40fe8b16c2374af27cf74
#
_entry.id   5dc35cda09e40fe8b16c2374af27cf74
#
_cell.length_a   1.000
_cell.length_b   1.000
_cell.length_c   1.000
_cell.angle_alpha   90.00
_cell.angle_beta   90.00
_cell.angle_gamma   90.00
#
_symmetry.space_group_name_H-M   'P 1'
#
loop_
_entity.id
_entity.type
_entity.pdbx_description
1 polymer ?
#
loop_
_entity_poly.entity_id
_entity_poly.type
_entity_poly.pdbx_seq_one_letter_code
_entity_poly.pdbx_strand_id
1 'polypeptide(L)'
;DSTEPFSGPDWGGAVKREPWERFLMVGGEHKKYLDPAVANAFALEHAKGIYENQRKDREDMRVLNLTRSGYASGQKYAAMLWSGDTCADWKNLKIQIVEGLNMGLSGYPYWTLDIGAFFTVADKWQNRGCGCNTDPEPKWFWQGKYNEGVKDKGYCELYTRWLQMGTFLPMFRSHGTDTPREIWNFGEKGTMFYDAIEKFIKLRYHLMPYIYSLAGAVYFEDYTIMRSLLFDFPEDREARKVENEFMFGPSLLVCAVTEPMYYGPESMPVDREKTWRCYLPAGTDWYDYWSNEKYEGGQYVKVETPIDRIPIFVKAGAIIPVADGLVYAEQEPEKPVQIIVYPGADGEFVLYEDEGNNYNFENGAYAMTRFQWKDAAGQLVNGRREGSFPGMREAVYETVIIK
;
A
#
# COMPACT_ATOMS: atom_id res chain seq x y z
N ASP A 1 18.13 10.63 2.97
CA ASP A 1 18.06 10.10 4.34
C ASP A 1 18.47 11.12 5.41
N SER A 2 18.05 12.36 5.21
CA SER A 2 18.31 13.46 6.14
C SER A 2 17.65 13.29 7.52
N THR A 3 16.71 12.36 7.65
CA THR A 3 16.06 12.01 8.91
C THR A 3 16.83 10.99 9.75
N GLU A 4 17.98 10.51 9.26
CA GLU A 4 18.83 9.53 9.94
C GLU A 4 20.11 10.19 10.44
N PRO A 5 20.17 10.69 11.68
CA PRO A 5 21.33 11.43 12.20
C PRO A 5 22.58 10.55 12.35
N PHE A 6 22.41 9.24 12.21
CA PHE A 6 23.46 8.23 12.40
C PHE A 6 23.92 7.57 11.10
N SER A 7 23.41 8.00 9.95
CA SER A 7 23.92 7.56 8.66
C SER A 7 25.29 8.21 8.42
N GLY A 8 26.28 7.41 8.16
CA GLY A 8 27.63 7.85 7.89
C GLY A 8 28.38 6.88 6.99
N PRO A 9 29.57 7.26 6.49
CA PRO A 9 30.31 6.47 5.49
C PRO A 9 30.79 5.12 6.00
N ASP A 10 30.63 4.80 7.28
CA ASP A 10 31.24 3.62 7.92
C ASP A 10 30.25 2.47 8.19
N TRP A 11 29.31 2.26 7.25
CA TRP A 11 28.30 1.19 7.33
C TRP A 11 28.88 -0.19 7.62
N GLY A 12 30.04 -0.53 7.02
CA GLY A 12 30.68 -1.81 7.20
C GLY A 12 31.16 -2.07 8.63
N GLY A 13 31.72 -1.07 9.29
CA GLY A 13 32.19 -1.15 10.67
C GLY A 13 31.06 -1.15 11.71
N ALA A 14 29.99 -0.40 11.44
CA ALA A 14 28.88 -0.20 12.39
C ALA A 14 28.06 -1.48 12.63
N VAL A 15 27.95 -2.38 11.67
CA VAL A 15 27.10 -3.59 11.78
C VAL A 15 27.61 -4.60 12.80
N LYS A 16 28.92 -4.61 13.09
CA LYS A 16 29.57 -5.56 14.03
C LYS A 16 29.68 -5.01 15.46
N ARG A 17 29.10 -3.85 15.77
CA ARG A 17 29.25 -3.18 17.05
C ARG A 17 27.94 -3.10 17.82
N GLU A 18 28.05 -2.98 19.14
CA GLU A 18 26.91 -2.75 20.00
C GLU A 18 26.22 -1.42 19.66
N PRO A 19 24.89 -1.26 19.91
CA PRO A 19 24.15 -0.05 19.55
C PRO A 19 24.77 1.24 20.07
N TRP A 20 25.29 1.24 21.29
CA TRP A 20 25.93 2.42 21.89
C TRP A 20 27.28 2.76 21.22
N GLU A 21 28.03 1.76 20.75
CA GLU A 21 29.25 1.96 19.98
C GLU A 21 28.96 2.56 18.61
N ARG A 22 27.85 2.11 17.97
CA ARG A 22 27.38 2.70 16.71
C ARG A 22 27.04 4.16 16.88
N PHE A 23 26.33 4.51 17.97
CA PHE A 23 26.04 5.91 18.31
C PHE A 23 27.31 6.74 18.41
N LEU A 24 28.39 6.22 19.01
CA LEU A 24 29.64 6.94 19.14
C LEU A 24 30.41 7.14 17.82
N MET A 25 30.15 6.28 16.81
CA MET A 25 30.90 6.32 15.55
C MET A 25 30.24 7.15 14.45
N VAL A 26 28.93 7.17 14.44
CA VAL A 26 28.12 7.71 13.34
C VAL A 26 27.64 9.13 13.66
N GLY A 27 27.56 9.98 12.65
CA GLY A 27 27.01 11.32 12.80
C GLY A 27 27.86 12.26 13.65
N GLY A 28 29.18 12.25 13.48
CA GLY A 28 30.13 13.03 14.33
C GLY A 28 29.76 14.49 14.54
N GLU A 29 29.23 15.18 13.55
CA GLU A 29 28.77 16.56 13.70
C GLU A 29 27.42 16.65 14.44
N HIS A 30 26.50 15.72 14.19
CA HIS A 30 25.20 15.67 14.87
C HIS A 30 25.33 15.43 16.38
N LYS A 31 26.35 14.66 16.80
CA LYS A 31 26.62 14.39 18.23
C LYS A 31 26.90 15.64 19.06
N LYS A 32 27.37 16.70 18.42
CA LYS A 32 27.62 17.98 19.09
C LYS A 32 26.34 18.67 19.54
N TYR A 33 25.21 18.35 18.88
CA TYR A 33 23.93 19.03 19.02
C TYR A 33 22.79 18.13 19.45
N LEU A 34 22.97 16.81 19.40
CA LEU A 34 21.92 15.82 19.67
C LEU A 34 22.19 15.13 21.00
N ASP A 35 21.29 15.32 21.97
CA ASP A 35 21.28 14.55 23.21
C ASP A 35 20.94 13.08 22.91
N PRO A 36 21.82 12.12 23.29
CA PRO A 36 21.56 10.69 23.11
C PRO A 36 20.24 10.20 23.71
N ALA A 37 19.79 10.80 24.81
CA ALA A 37 18.56 10.42 25.48
C ALA A 37 17.30 10.67 24.63
N VAL A 38 17.36 11.62 23.69
CA VAL A 38 16.26 11.99 22.80
C VAL A 38 16.56 11.74 21.32
N ALA A 39 17.64 11.03 21.01
CA ALA A 39 18.10 10.79 19.65
C ALA A 39 17.02 10.12 18.76
N ASN A 40 16.21 9.23 19.33
CA ASN A 40 15.12 8.57 18.60
C ASN A 40 14.00 9.53 18.17
N ALA A 41 13.84 10.67 18.84
CA ALA A 41 12.85 11.68 18.46
C ALA A 41 13.32 12.58 17.28
N PHE A 42 14.55 12.43 16.80
CA PHE A 42 15.08 13.24 15.71
C PHE A 42 14.19 13.22 14.47
N ALA A 43 13.74 12.05 14.06
CA ALA A 43 12.86 11.89 12.89
C ALA A 43 11.51 12.62 13.08
N LEU A 44 10.97 12.62 14.30
CA LEU A 44 9.75 13.35 14.64
C LEU A 44 9.95 14.87 14.51
N GLU A 45 11.00 15.41 15.13
CA GLU A 45 11.29 16.85 15.09
C GLU A 45 11.63 17.32 13.68
N HIS A 46 12.31 16.48 12.90
CA HIS A 46 12.58 16.75 11.49
C HIS A 46 11.27 16.83 10.67
N ALA A 47 10.40 15.81 10.77
CA ALA A 47 9.11 15.80 10.09
C ALA A 47 8.23 17.00 10.50
N LYS A 48 8.23 17.33 11.81
CA LYS A 48 7.54 18.50 12.34
C LYS A 48 8.05 19.80 11.72
N GLY A 49 9.37 20.00 11.70
CA GLY A 49 9.98 21.20 11.13
C GLY A 49 9.64 21.36 9.65
N ILE A 50 9.66 20.28 8.85
CA ILE A 50 9.25 20.31 7.44
C ILE A 50 7.77 20.66 7.34
N TYR A 51 6.90 19.97 8.06
CA TYR A 51 5.46 20.17 8.02
C TYR A 51 5.04 21.61 8.39
N GLU A 52 5.52 22.12 9.53
CA GLU A 52 5.16 23.45 10.00
C GLU A 52 5.64 24.56 9.06
N ASN A 53 6.84 24.44 8.48
CA ASN A 53 7.36 25.43 7.54
C ASN A 53 6.67 25.35 6.17
N GLN A 54 6.42 24.15 5.64
CA GLN A 54 5.68 24.02 4.37
C GLN A 54 4.25 24.53 4.50
N ARG A 55 3.55 24.24 5.58
CA ARG A 55 2.21 24.78 5.84
C ARG A 55 2.19 26.30 5.94
N LYS A 56 3.21 26.90 6.53
CA LYS A 56 3.34 28.35 6.62
C LYS A 56 3.65 29.02 5.27
N ASP A 57 4.42 28.34 4.42
CA ASP A 57 4.81 28.84 3.11
C ASP A 57 3.72 28.60 2.04
N ARG A 58 3.03 27.49 2.12
CA ARG A 58 2.03 27.03 1.17
C ARG A 58 0.74 26.57 1.90
N GLU A 59 -0.06 27.54 2.33
CA GLU A 59 -1.34 27.28 3.00
C GLU A 59 -2.38 26.59 2.09
N ASP A 60 -2.19 26.73 0.77
CA ASP A 60 -3.05 26.21 -0.28
C ASP A 60 -2.75 24.76 -0.68
N MET A 61 -1.73 24.11 -0.09
CA MET A 61 -1.29 22.77 -0.48
C MET A 61 -1.03 21.87 0.72
N ARG A 62 -1.53 20.63 0.65
CA ARG A 62 -1.26 19.59 1.63
C ARG A 62 0.20 19.17 1.62
N VAL A 63 0.77 19.03 2.81
CA VAL A 63 2.13 18.51 3.01
C VAL A 63 2.12 16.99 2.86
N LEU A 64 3.15 16.48 2.19
CA LEU A 64 3.45 15.06 2.10
C LEU A 64 4.93 14.86 2.42
N ASN A 65 5.21 14.21 3.55
CA ASN A 65 6.56 13.89 3.99
C ASN A 65 6.82 12.39 3.84
N LEU A 66 7.34 11.96 2.69
CA LEU A 66 7.82 10.59 2.53
C LEU A 66 9.21 10.50 3.18
N THR A 67 9.33 9.72 4.23
CA THR A 67 10.54 9.60 5.03
C THR A 67 10.86 8.16 5.38
N ARG A 68 12.16 7.85 5.52
CA ARG A 68 12.66 6.51 5.86
C ARG A 68 12.61 6.25 7.36
N SER A 69 12.71 7.29 8.16
CA SER A 69 12.75 7.21 9.61
C SER A 69 11.50 7.81 10.22
N GLY A 70 10.95 7.12 11.20
CA GLY A 70 9.77 7.55 11.94
C GLY A 70 9.94 7.42 13.44
N TYR A 71 9.05 8.09 14.17
CA TYR A 71 8.91 7.99 15.61
C TYR A 71 7.43 8.19 15.97
N ALA A 72 7.03 7.72 17.14
CA ALA A 72 5.65 7.87 17.60
C ALA A 72 5.14 9.31 17.42
N SER A 73 3.93 9.48 16.90
CA SER A 73 3.31 10.75 16.52
C SER A 73 3.81 11.42 15.23
N GLY A 74 4.71 10.80 14.46
CA GLY A 74 5.16 11.34 13.17
C GLY A 74 4.04 11.51 12.15
N GLN A 75 3.02 10.66 12.18
CA GLN A 75 1.82 10.76 11.34
C GLN A 75 1.10 12.11 11.49
N LYS A 76 1.19 12.74 12.65
CA LYS A 76 0.65 14.09 12.93
C LYS A 76 1.24 15.18 12.03
N TYR A 77 2.44 14.93 11.52
CA TYR A 77 3.20 15.84 10.67
C TYR A 77 3.28 15.34 9.23
N ALA A 78 2.24 14.65 8.77
CA ALA A 78 2.14 14.08 7.44
C ALA A 78 3.31 13.15 7.06
N ALA A 79 3.98 12.53 8.06
CA ALA A 79 5.04 11.57 7.80
C ALA A 79 4.44 10.25 7.30
N MET A 80 4.82 9.88 6.07
CA MET A 80 4.59 8.59 5.45
C MET A 80 5.90 7.82 5.45
N LEU A 81 5.85 6.56 5.78
CA LEU A 81 7.03 5.72 5.84
C LEU A 81 7.09 4.75 4.65
N TRP A 82 8.32 4.41 4.23
CA TRP A 82 8.57 3.29 3.34
C TRP A 82 9.66 2.38 3.91
N SER A 83 9.71 1.16 3.43
CA SER A 83 10.62 0.11 3.91
C SER A 83 12.11 0.34 3.64
N GLY A 84 12.47 1.42 2.98
CA GLY A 84 13.85 1.65 2.54
C GLY A 84 14.27 0.75 1.38
N ASP A 85 15.58 0.54 1.24
CA ASP A 85 16.18 -0.18 0.12
C ASP A 85 16.04 -1.70 0.33
N THR A 86 15.21 -2.33 -0.45
CA THR A 86 15.00 -3.78 -0.44
C THR A 86 15.51 -4.43 -1.73
N CYS A 87 15.72 -5.72 -1.73
CA CYS A 87 16.12 -6.43 -2.93
C CYS A 87 14.99 -7.24 -3.56
N ALA A 88 15.05 -7.40 -4.89
CA ALA A 88 14.04 -8.09 -5.68
C ALA A 88 14.11 -9.60 -5.45
N ASP A 89 13.28 -10.08 -4.53
CA ASP A 89 12.97 -11.49 -4.36
C ASP A 89 11.59 -11.69 -3.72
N TRP A 90 11.06 -12.91 -3.82
CA TRP A 90 9.74 -13.27 -3.33
C TRP A 90 9.64 -13.23 -1.79
N LYS A 91 10.74 -13.51 -1.09
CA LYS A 91 10.80 -13.44 0.36
C LYS A 91 10.61 -12.01 0.85
N ASN A 92 11.27 -11.05 0.17
CA ASN A 92 11.11 -9.64 0.51
C ASN A 92 9.70 -9.15 0.21
N LEU A 93 9.07 -9.53 -0.90
CA LEU A 93 7.67 -9.22 -1.15
C LEU A 93 6.76 -9.65 0.03
N LYS A 94 6.96 -10.88 0.53
CA LYS A 94 6.18 -11.39 1.67
C LYS A 94 6.46 -10.59 2.96
N ILE A 95 7.72 -10.29 3.25
CA ILE A 95 8.12 -9.51 4.43
C ILE A 95 7.51 -8.10 4.40
N GLN A 96 7.48 -7.46 3.22
CA GLN A 96 6.93 -6.11 3.06
C GLN A 96 5.44 -6.01 3.44
N ILE A 97 4.66 -7.08 3.23
CA ILE A 97 3.26 -7.12 3.68
C ILE A 97 3.21 -7.06 5.21
N VAL A 98 4.01 -7.90 5.87
CA VAL A 98 4.07 -7.94 7.34
C VAL A 98 4.55 -6.60 7.92
N GLU A 99 5.54 -5.97 7.29
CA GLU A 99 6.03 -4.63 7.69
C GLU A 99 4.91 -3.58 7.60
N GLY A 100 4.17 -3.55 6.49
CA GLY A 100 3.04 -2.62 6.31
C GLY A 100 1.95 -2.82 7.35
N LEU A 101 1.62 -4.07 7.69
CA LEU A 101 0.66 -4.39 8.74
C LEU A 101 1.15 -3.94 10.13
N ASN A 102 2.43 -4.13 10.44
CA ASN A 102 3.03 -3.65 11.68
C ASN A 102 3.08 -2.12 11.76
N MET A 103 3.26 -1.41 10.64
CA MET A 103 3.15 0.05 10.58
C MET A 103 1.74 0.51 10.94
N GLY A 104 0.70 -0.13 10.37
CA GLY A 104 -0.69 0.14 10.73
C GLY A 104 -0.97 -0.11 12.22
N LEU A 105 -0.49 -1.23 12.77
CA LEU A 105 -0.59 -1.56 14.21
C LEU A 105 0.14 -0.55 15.10
N SER A 106 1.18 0.10 14.59
CA SER A 106 1.96 1.13 15.29
C SER A 106 1.37 2.55 15.17
N GLY A 107 0.20 2.70 14.52
CA GLY A 107 -0.48 3.99 14.35
C GLY A 107 0.01 4.82 13.16
N TYR A 108 0.71 4.22 12.19
CA TYR A 108 1.06 4.85 10.93
C TYR A 108 0.09 4.39 9.83
N PRO A 109 -0.95 5.19 9.51
CA PRO A 109 -1.98 4.80 8.54
C PRO A 109 -1.50 4.87 7.10
N TYR A 110 -0.45 5.67 6.82
CA TYR A 110 0.12 5.83 5.50
C TYR A 110 1.49 5.14 5.42
N TRP A 111 1.55 4.17 4.53
CA TRP A 111 2.70 3.31 4.31
C TRP A 111 2.89 3.05 2.82
N THR A 112 4.12 2.91 2.40
CA THR A 112 4.49 2.49 1.05
C THR A 112 5.76 1.65 1.06
N LEU A 113 6.15 1.22 -0.12
CA LEU A 113 7.35 0.46 -0.40
C LEU A 113 7.81 0.75 -1.84
N ASP A 114 8.95 0.22 -2.20
CA ASP A 114 9.44 0.27 -3.57
C ASP A 114 8.87 -0.92 -4.35
N ILE A 115 7.80 -0.70 -5.14
CA ILE A 115 7.21 -1.77 -5.95
C ILE A 115 8.27 -2.34 -6.91
N GLY A 116 8.48 -3.66 -6.85
CA GLY A 116 9.50 -4.36 -7.59
C GLY A 116 10.88 -4.33 -6.93
N ALA A 117 10.96 -3.87 -5.67
CA ALA A 117 12.14 -3.66 -4.84
C ALA A 117 13.09 -2.55 -5.34
N PHE A 118 13.96 -2.04 -4.46
CA PHE A 118 14.93 -1.01 -4.82
C PHE A 118 16.09 -1.58 -5.66
N PHE A 119 16.69 -2.70 -5.23
CA PHE A 119 17.78 -3.38 -5.93
C PHE A 119 17.27 -4.60 -6.71
N THR A 120 17.39 -4.57 -8.04
CA THR A 120 16.99 -5.69 -8.91
C THR A 120 18.14 -6.61 -9.23
N VAL A 121 19.34 -6.05 -9.49
CA VAL A 121 20.53 -6.80 -9.92
C VAL A 121 21.52 -7.01 -8.79
N ALA A 122 22.19 -8.17 -8.77
CA ALA A 122 23.20 -8.52 -7.79
C ALA A 122 24.58 -7.93 -8.14
N ASP A 123 25.03 -8.13 -9.36
CA ASP A 123 26.45 -7.95 -9.73
C ASP A 123 26.93 -6.50 -9.73
N LYS A 124 26.07 -5.55 -10.06
CA LYS A 124 26.45 -4.14 -10.10
C LYS A 124 26.85 -3.58 -8.74
N TRP A 125 26.29 -4.13 -7.68
CA TRP A 125 26.53 -3.67 -6.31
C TRP A 125 27.69 -4.37 -5.63
N GLN A 126 28.01 -5.59 -6.04
CA GLN A 126 29.21 -6.30 -5.60
C GLN A 126 30.50 -5.59 -6.06
N ASN A 127 30.46 -4.98 -7.24
CA ASN A 127 31.60 -4.33 -7.88
C ASN A 127 31.70 -2.81 -7.69
N ARG A 128 30.80 -2.20 -6.95
CA ARG A 128 30.95 -0.78 -6.60
C ARG A 128 32.02 -0.62 -5.55
N GLY A 129 33.26 -0.43 -5.96
CA GLY A 129 34.47 -0.22 -5.18
C GLY A 129 34.42 0.79 -4.03
N CYS A 130 33.36 0.73 -3.22
CA CYS A 130 33.21 1.57 -2.02
C CYS A 130 34.12 1.12 -0.85
N GLY A 131 35.00 0.14 -1.05
CA GLY A 131 35.87 -0.37 0.00
C GLY A 131 35.16 -1.03 1.19
N CYS A 132 33.83 -0.98 1.21
CA CYS A 132 33.02 -1.49 2.30
C CYS A 132 32.62 -2.96 2.13
N ASN A 133 32.95 -3.56 1.01
CA ASN A 133 32.61 -4.95 0.69
C ASN A 133 33.84 -5.85 0.71
N THR A 134 34.50 -5.95 1.86
CA THR A 134 35.54 -6.94 2.12
C THR A 134 34.97 -8.28 2.61
N ASP A 135 33.63 -8.36 2.78
CA ASP A 135 32.96 -9.62 3.10
C ASP A 135 32.77 -10.44 1.82
N PRO A 136 33.23 -11.72 1.79
CA PRO A 136 33.02 -12.60 0.64
C PRO A 136 31.55 -12.96 0.38
N GLU A 137 30.66 -12.67 1.35
CA GLU A 137 29.22 -12.78 1.18
C GLU A 137 28.59 -11.39 1.18
N PRO A 138 28.00 -10.96 0.05
CA PRO A 138 27.32 -9.69 -0.03
C PRO A 138 26.13 -9.66 0.94
N LYS A 139 25.93 -8.50 1.56
CA LYS A 139 24.80 -8.32 2.50
C LYS A 139 23.50 -8.53 1.75
N TRP A 140 22.65 -9.38 2.28
CA TRP A 140 21.39 -9.84 1.69
C TRP A 140 20.48 -8.73 1.12
N PHE A 141 20.47 -7.56 1.68
CA PHE A 141 19.59 -6.45 1.27
C PHE A 141 20.09 -5.68 0.03
N TRP A 142 21.31 -5.99 -0.47
CA TRP A 142 21.85 -5.36 -1.68
C TRP A 142 21.91 -6.31 -2.87
N GLN A 143 21.36 -7.51 -2.73
CA GLN A 143 21.34 -8.51 -3.78
C GLN A 143 19.95 -8.75 -4.30
N GLY A 144 19.62 -8.14 -5.43
CA GLY A 144 18.56 -8.64 -6.29
C GLY A 144 18.96 -9.99 -6.92
N LYS A 145 18.02 -10.65 -7.54
CA LYS A 145 18.21 -11.95 -8.18
C LYS A 145 18.06 -11.91 -9.70
N TYR A 146 17.89 -10.72 -10.27
CA TYR A 146 17.48 -10.57 -11.66
C TYR A 146 18.44 -9.63 -12.41
N ASN A 147 19.63 -10.14 -12.79
CA ASN A 147 20.71 -9.35 -13.39
C ASN A 147 20.34 -8.72 -14.74
N GLU A 148 19.39 -9.33 -15.47
CA GLU A 148 18.90 -8.80 -16.75
C GLU A 148 17.72 -7.80 -16.58
N GLY A 149 17.28 -7.51 -15.34
CA GLY A 149 16.21 -6.58 -15.03
C GLY A 149 14.91 -6.95 -15.76
N VAL A 150 14.29 -6.00 -16.45
CA VAL A 150 13.02 -6.20 -17.20
C VAL A 150 13.14 -7.18 -18.39
N LYS A 151 14.32 -7.60 -18.77
CA LYS A 151 14.51 -8.67 -19.77
C LYS A 151 14.31 -10.06 -19.18
N ASP A 152 14.42 -10.18 -17.84
CA ASP A 152 14.14 -11.41 -17.13
C ASP A 152 12.63 -11.52 -16.83
N LYS A 153 11.96 -12.53 -17.41
CA LYS A 153 10.53 -12.77 -17.19
C LYS A 153 10.21 -13.09 -15.73
N GLY A 154 11.17 -13.63 -14.97
CA GLY A 154 11.01 -13.83 -13.53
C GLY A 154 10.90 -12.51 -12.77
N TYR A 155 11.68 -11.49 -13.17
CA TYR A 155 11.51 -10.15 -12.62
C TYR A 155 10.18 -9.51 -13.05
N CYS A 156 9.80 -9.69 -14.32
CA CYS A 156 8.52 -9.19 -14.81
C CYS A 156 7.34 -9.78 -14.02
N GLU A 157 7.37 -11.06 -13.68
CA GLU A 157 6.35 -11.68 -12.85
C GLU A 157 6.39 -11.13 -11.42
N LEU A 158 7.57 -11.09 -10.78
CA LEU A 158 7.73 -10.55 -9.43
C LEU A 158 7.22 -9.12 -9.33
N TYR A 159 7.62 -8.26 -10.28
CA TYR A 159 7.16 -6.87 -10.33
C TYR A 159 5.63 -6.78 -10.49
N THR A 160 5.06 -7.58 -11.40
CA THR A 160 3.61 -7.60 -11.63
C THR A 160 2.88 -8.00 -10.35
N ARG A 161 3.30 -9.05 -9.64
CA ARG A 161 2.68 -9.49 -8.38
C ARG A 161 2.86 -8.45 -7.26
N TRP A 162 4.01 -7.80 -7.23
CA TRP A 162 4.26 -6.72 -6.28
C TRP A 162 3.37 -5.50 -6.54
N LEU A 163 3.20 -5.11 -7.80
CA LEU A 163 2.31 -4.02 -8.20
C LEU A 163 0.84 -4.35 -7.92
N GLN A 164 0.42 -5.58 -8.14
CA GLN A 164 -0.94 -6.04 -7.83
C GLN A 164 -1.24 -5.89 -6.33
N MET A 165 -0.34 -6.32 -5.47
CA MET A 165 -0.44 -6.08 -4.02
C MET A 165 -0.35 -4.58 -3.71
N GLY A 166 0.58 -3.88 -4.35
CA GLY A 166 0.82 -2.45 -4.18
C GLY A 166 -0.39 -1.56 -4.51
N THR A 167 -1.28 -2.02 -5.40
CA THR A 167 -2.57 -1.36 -5.70
C THR A 167 -3.41 -1.13 -4.45
N PHE A 168 -3.25 -1.97 -3.44
CA PHE A 168 -3.95 -1.94 -2.16
C PHE A 168 -3.07 -1.45 -1.00
N LEU A 169 -2.06 -0.63 -1.30
CA LEU A 169 -1.32 0.12 -0.28
C LEU A 169 -1.96 1.49 -0.07
N PRO A 170 -1.83 2.10 1.11
CA PRO A 170 -2.26 3.49 1.33
C PRO A 170 -1.64 4.45 0.30
N MET A 171 -0.35 4.30 0.00
CA MET A 171 0.35 5.03 -1.05
C MET A 171 0.83 4.07 -2.13
N PHE A 172 0.39 4.29 -3.37
CA PHE A 172 0.76 3.49 -4.54
C PHE A 172 1.95 4.13 -5.26
N ARG A 173 3.12 3.47 -5.20
CA ARG A 173 4.38 4.04 -5.68
C ARG A 173 5.28 2.97 -6.26
N SER A 174 5.79 3.19 -7.47
CA SER A 174 6.88 2.42 -8.07
C SER A 174 8.19 3.19 -7.95
N HIS A 175 9.24 2.55 -7.44
CA HIS A 175 10.54 3.18 -7.24
C HIS A 175 11.65 2.11 -7.16
N GLY A 176 12.86 2.53 -7.50
CA GLY A 176 14.07 1.71 -7.37
C GLY A 176 15.23 2.27 -8.15
N THR A 177 16.35 1.56 -8.11
CA THR A 177 17.56 1.85 -8.89
C THR A 177 17.79 0.75 -9.94
N ASP A 178 18.86 0.84 -10.71
CA ASP A 178 19.44 -0.15 -11.62
C ASP A 178 18.53 -0.78 -12.72
N THR A 179 17.22 -0.63 -12.64
CA THR A 179 16.26 -1.23 -13.58
C THR A 179 15.07 -0.27 -13.80
N PRO A 180 14.68 0.02 -15.04
CA PRO A 180 13.52 0.87 -15.32
C PRO A 180 12.22 0.18 -14.89
N ARG A 181 11.22 0.97 -14.45
CA ARG A 181 9.95 0.46 -13.90
C ARG A 181 8.72 1.02 -14.57
N GLU A 182 8.89 1.79 -15.63
CA GLU A 182 7.76 2.28 -16.43
C GLU A 182 7.13 1.11 -17.19
N ILE A 183 5.81 1.11 -17.27
CA ILE A 183 5.00 -0.01 -17.78
C ILE A 183 5.46 -0.51 -19.15
N TRP A 184 5.88 0.38 -20.05
CA TRP A 184 6.33 0.03 -21.41
C TRP A 184 7.65 -0.76 -21.44
N ASN A 185 8.38 -0.84 -20.33
CA ASN A 185 9.56 -1.70 -20.23
C ASN A 185 9.22 -3.17 -19.95
N PHE A 186 7.97 -3.46 -19.54
CA PHE A 186 7.49 -4.82 -19.29
C PHE A 186 6.81 -5.45 -20.50
N GLY A 187 6.84 -4.78 -21.64
CA GLY A 187 6.26 -5.23 -22.90
C GLY A 187 5.42 -4.16 -23.58
N GLU A 188 4.81 -4.54 -24.70
CA GLU A 188 3.86 -3.71 -25.42
C GLU A 188 2.43 -4.04 -24.97
N LYS A 189 1.49 -3.15 -25.25
CA LYS A 189 0.07 -3.39 -25.05
C LYS A 189 -0.39 -4.64 -25.81
N GLY A 190 -1.12 -5.51 -25.14
CA GLY A 190 -1.51 -6.83 -25.63
C GLY A 190 -0.56 -7.95 -25.18
N THR A 191 0.49 -7.63 -24.41
CA THR A 191 1.38 -8.61 -23.81
C THR A 191 1.04 -8.90 -22.35
N MET A 192 1.37 -10.10 -21.93
CA MET A 192 1.02 -10.70 -20.65
C MET A 192 1.28 -9.76 -19.43
N PHE A 193 2.49 -9.22 -19.31
CA PHE A 193 2.85 -8.40 -18.16
C PHE A 193 2.34 -6.97 -18.28
N TYR A 194 2.45 -6.36 -19.46
CA TYR A 194 1.93 -5.01 -19.69
C TYR A 194 0.43 -4.93 -19.34
N ASP A 195 -0.38 -5.84 -19.88
CA ASP A 195 -1.83 -5.82 -19.68
C ASP A 195 -2.21 -6.08 -18.22
N ALA A 196 -1.48 -6.97 -17.53
CA ALA A 196 -1.70 -7.23 -16.12
C ALA A 196 -1.36 -5.99 -15.25
N ILE A 197 -0.27 -5.29 -15.55
CA ILE A 197 0.14 -4.06 -14.85
C ILE A 197 -0.89 -2.94 -15.13
N GLU A 198 -1.24 -2.70 -16.40
CA GLU A 198 -2.23 -1.68 -16.79
C GLU A 198 -3.57 -1.89 -16.10
N LYS A 199 -4.04 -3.14 -16.03
CA LYS A 199 -5.29 -3.51 -15.34
C LYS A 199 -5.30 -3.07 -13.88
N PHE A 200 -4.22 -3.29 -13.15
CA PHE A 200 -4.16 -2.94 -11.73
C PHE A 200 -3.91 -1.44 -11.49
N ILE A 201 -3.21 -0.75 -12.38
CA ILE A 201 -3.15 0.72 -12.35
C ILE A 201 -4.56 1.29 -12.55
N LYS A 202 -5.31 0.81 -13.54
CA LYS A 202 -6.71 1.24 -13.77
C LYS A 202 -7.63 0.89 -12.61
N LEU A 203 -7.44 -0.28 -11.96
CA LEU A 203 -8.18 -0.65 -10.77
C LEU A 203 -7.94 0.33 -9.62
N ARG A 204 -6.70 0.79 -9.42
CA ARG A 204 -6.40 1.81 -8.41
C ARG A 204 -7.20 3.10 -8.63
N TYR A 205 -7.25 3.58 -9.88
CA TYR A 205 -8.04 4.76 -10.21
C TYR A 205 -9.55 4.51 -10.11
N HIS A 206 -10.02 3.35 -10.52
CA HIS A 206 -11.42 2.95 -10.36
C HIS A 206 -11.87 3.00 -8.89
N LEU A 207 -11.02 2.56 -7.96
CA LEU A 207 -11.26 2.60 -6.52
C LEU A 207 -11.00 3.97 -5.86
N MET A 208 -10.69 5.03 -6.61
CA MET A 208 -10.30 6.32 -6.02
C MET A 208 -11.34 6.90 -5.05
N PRO A 209 -12.66 6.89 -5.33
CA PRO A 209 -13.64 7.40 -4.37
C PRO A 209 -13.66 6.61 -3.06
N TYR A 210 -13.47 5.29 -3.13
CA TYR A 210 -13.32 4.43 -1.96
C TYR A 210 -12.06 4.78 -1.17
N ILE A 211 -10.92 4.85 -1.85
CA ILE A 211 -9.61 5.13 -1.22
C ILE A 211 -9.59 6.52 -0.58
N TYR A 212 -10.14 7.53 -1.26
CA TYR A 212 -10.18 8.89 -0.74
C TYR A 212 -11.09 9.00 0.49
N SER A 213 -12.20 8.26 0.50
CA SER A 213 -13.07 8.17 1.68
C SER A 213 -12.37 7.48 2.86
N LEU A 214 -11.53 6.47 2.60
CA LEU A 214 -10.69 5.87 3.66
C LEU A 214 -9.68 6.87 4.21
N ALA A 215 -9.13 7.76 3.37
CA ALA A 215 -8.26 8.84 3.84
C ALA A 215 -9.02 9.86 4.71
N GLY A 216 -10.28 10.14 4.37
CA GLY A 216 -11.20 10.90 5.24
C GLY A 216 -11.37 10.22 6.60
N ALA A 217 -11.63 8.90 6.63
CA ALA A 217 -11.76 8.14 7.86
C ALA A 217 -10.45 8.12 8.69
N VAL A 218 -9.27 8.14 8.05
CA VAL A 218 -8.00 8.29 8.76
C VAL A 218 -7.97 9.59 9.56
N TYR A 219 -8.45 10.69 8.98
CA TYR A 219 -8.44 11.99 9.63
C TYR A 219 -9.51 12.13 10.71
N PHE A 220 -10.74 11.70 10.44
CA PHE A 220 -11.89 11.93 11.32
C PHE A 220 -12.12 10.83 12.36
N GLU A 221 -11.61 9.62 12.12
CA GLU A 221 -11.92 8.41 12.91
C GLU A 221 -10.67 7.64 13.34
N ASP A 222 -9.46 8.18 13.12
CA ASP A 222 -8.19 7.50 13.38
C ASP A 222 -8.07 6.11 12.69
N TYR A 223 -8.67 5.98 11.50
CA TYR A 223 -8.77 4.71 10.79
C TYR A 223 -7.42 4.26 10.22
N THR A 224 -7.26 2.97 10.01
CA THR A 224 -6.08 2.37 9.34
C THR A 224 -6.51 1.73 8.03
N ILE A 225 -5.91 2.15 6.89
CA ILE A 225 -6.34 1.74 5.55
C ILE A 225 -5.94 0.29 5.23
N MET A 226 -4.65 -0.05 5.39
CA MET A 226 -4.13 -1.42 5.27
C MET A 226 -4.17 -2.08 6.64
N ARG A 227 -5.06 -3.06 6.82
CA ARG A 227 -5.43 -3.57 8.13
C ARG A 227 -5.04 -5.02 8.30
N SER A 228 -4.39 -5.33 9.42
CA SER A 228 -4.26 -6.71 9.85
C SER A 228 -5.65 -7.34 10.09
N LEU A 229 -5.81 -8.61 9.74
CA LEU A 229 -7.04 -9.36 10.02
C LEU A 229 -7.40 -9.37 11.50
N LEU A 230 -6.44 -9.11 12.39
CA LEU A 230 -6.67 -8.98 13.83
C LEU A 230 -7.57 -7.81 14.22
N PHE A 231 -7.62 -6.73 13.43
CA PHE A 231 -8.49 -5.59 13.69
C PHE A 231 -9.97 -5.93 13.47
N ASP A 232 -10.24 -6.67 12.39
CA ASP A 232 -11.61 -6.89 11.92
C ASP A 232 -12.15 -8.27 12.33
N PHE A 233 -11.25 -9.23 12.63
CA PHE A 233 -11.58 -10.62 12.99
C PHE A 233 -10.83 -11.11 14.25
N PRO A 234 -10.94 -10.39 15.39
CA PRO A 234 -10.15 -10.69 16.59
C PRO A 234 -10.45 -12.06 17.22
N GLU A 235 -11.65 -12.59 17.01
CA GLU A 235 -12.05 -13.90 17.54
C GLU A 235 -11.66 -15.07 16.63
N ASP A 236 -11.27 -14.80 15.39
CA ASP A 236 -10.84 -15.82 14.44
C ASP A 236 -9.38 -16.20 14.66
N ARG A 237 -9.17 -17.38 15.26
CA ARG A 237 -7.83 -17.89 15.59
C ARG A 237 -7.01 -18.24 14.35
N GLU A 238 -7.67 -18.63 13.25
CA GLU A 238 -6.97 -18.97 12.01
C GLU A 238 -6.52 -17.69 11.29
N ALA A 239 -7.33 -16.64 11.27
CA ALA A 239 -6.97 -15.34 10.71
C ALA A 239 -5.68 -14.76 11.31
N ARG A 240 -5.38 -15.07 12.59
CA ARG A 240 -4.15 -14.62 13.27
C ARG A 240 -2.86 -15.25 12.73
N LYS A 241 -2.96 -16.33 11.95
CA LYS A 241 -1.79 -17.05 11.39
C LYS A 241 -1.48 -16.65 9.95
N VAL A 242 -2.36 -15.88 9.35
CA VAL A 242 -2.24 -15.51 7.94
C VAL A 242 -1.37 -14.27 7.80
N GLU A 243 -0.26 -14.38 7.06
CA GLU A 243 0.76 -13.33 6.94
C GLU A 243 0.72 -12.56 5.61
N ASN A 244 0.06 -13.13 4.58
CA ASN A 244 0.04 -12.57 3.22
C ASN A 244 -1.35 -12.11 2.77
N GLU A 245 -2.26 -11.94 3.72
CA GLU A 245 -3.61 -11.42 3.49
C GLU A 245 -3.90 -10.27 4.45
N PHE A 246 -4.66 -9.30 3.97
CA PHE A 246 -5.02 -8.12 4.76
C PHE A 246 -6.31 -7.50 4.26
N MET A 247 -6.99 -6.77 5.14
CA MET A 247 -8.10 -5.92 4.73
C MET A 247 -7.58 -4.60 4.17
N PHE A 248 -8.14 -4.16 3.05
CA PHE A 248 -7.98 -2.83 2.51
C PHE A 248 -9.28 -2.06 2.71
N GLY A 249 -9.30 -1.22 3.73
CA GLY A 249 -10.54 -0.66 4.28
C GLY A 249 -11.46 -1.75 4.86
N PRO A 250 -12.75 -1.45 5.06
CA PRO A 250 -13.69 -2.38 5.69
C PRO A 250 -14.20 -3.48 4.75
N SER A 251 -13.95 -3.36 3.44
CA SER A 251 -14.67 -4.12 2.42
C SER A 251 -13.85 -5.16 1.68
N LEU A 252 -12.54 -4.92 1.46
CA LEU A 252 -11.73 -5.74 0.56
C LEU A 252 -10.70 -6.57 1.32
N LEU A 253 -10.77 -7.89 1.19
CA LEU A 253 -9.72 -8.82 1.60
C LEU A 253 -8.79 -9.06 0.41
N VAL A 254 -7.53 -8.70 0.57
CA VAL A 254 -6.48 -8.82 -0.45
C VAL A 254 -5.57 -9.98 -0.11
N CYS A 255 -5.46 -10.96 -1.00
CA CYS A 255 -4.63 -12.14 -0.83
C CYS A 255 -3.45 -12.08 -1.81
N ALA A 256 -2.32 -11.57 -1.33
CA ALA A 256 -1.14 -11.36 -2.17
C ALA A 256 -0.51 -12.68 -2.61
N VAL A 257 -0.14 -12.76 -3.89
CA VAL A 257 0.63 -13.87 -4.44
C VAL A 257 2.11 -13.61 -4.18
N THR A 258 2.71 -14.43 -3.34
CA THR A 258 4.08 -14.23 -2.82
C THR A 258 5.08 -15.30 -3.27
N GLU A 259 4.75 -16.02 -4.34
CA GLU A 259 5.60 -17.04 -4.95
C GLU A 259 5.47 -17.03 -6.47
N PRO A 260 6.53 -17.42 -7.20
CA PRO A 260 6.49 -17.48 -8.66
C PRO A 260 5.52 -18.56 -9.15
N MET A 261 4.80 -18.27 -10.23
CA MET A 261 3.90 -19.20 -10.88
C MET A 261 4.28 -19.51 -12.33
N TYR A 262 4.91 -18.55 -13.02
CA TYR A 262 5.24 -18.66 -14.44
C TYR A 262 6.74 -18.74 -14.68
N TYR A 263 7.53 -17.89 -14.01
CA TYR A 263 8.95 -17.76 -14.23
C TYR A 263 9.74 -17.51 -12.93
N GLY A 264 10.83 -18.24 -12.76
CA GLY A 264 11.87 -17.94 -11.80
C GLY A 264 12.97 -17.03 -12.38
N PRO A 265 14.03 -16.74 -11.61
CA PRO A 265 15.21 -16.03 -12.11
C PRO A 265 15.77 -16.65 -13.40
N GLU A 266 16.40 -15.82 -14.24
CA GLU A 266 16.92 -16.21 -15.56
C GLU A 266 15.81 -16.68 -16.52
N SER A 267 14.60 -16.18 -16.31
CA SER A 267 13.40 -16.55 -17.10
C SER A 267 13.09 -18.05 -17.09
N MET A 268 13.54 -18.79 -16.10
CA MET A 268 13.31 -20.23 -15.98
C MET A 268 11.82 -20.51 -15.79
N PRO A 269 11.18 -21.31 -16.65
CA PRO A 269 9.76 -21.66 -16.50
C PRO A 269 9.49 -22.38 -15.18
N VAL A 270 8.37 -22.03 -14.53
CA VAL A 270 7.86 -22.68 -13.34
C VAL A 270 6.64 -23.53 -13.71
N ASP A 271 6.75 -24.85 -13.47
CA ASP A 271 5.64 -25.80 -13.67
C ASP A 271 4.83 -25.94 -12.38
N ARG A 272 3.78 -25.12 -12.26
CA ARG A 272 2.80 -25.24 -11.18
C ARG A 272 1.42 -24.75 -11.65
N GLU A 273 0.38 -25.18 -10.97
CA GLU A 273 -0.96 -24.64 -11.19
C GLU A 273 -1.01 -23.14 -10.92
N LYS A 274 -1.78 -22.43 -11.72
CA LYS A 274 -2.02 -20.99 -11.57
C LYS A 274 -3.19 -20.74 -10.62
N THR A 275 -3.07 -21.30 -9.41
CA THR A 275 -4.06 -21.22 -8.33
C THR A 275 -3.39 -20.74 -7.05
N TRP A 276 -4.16 -20.04 -6.20
CA TRP A 276 -3.71 -19.58 -4.91
C TRP A 276 -4.67 -20.00 -3.81
N ARG A 277 -4.13 -20.34 -2.64
CA ARG A 277 -4.92 -20.70 -1.47
C ARG A 277 -5.07 -19.49 -0.58
N CYS A 278 -6.33 -19.11 -0.28
CA CYS A 278 -6.68 -17.98 0.56
C CYS A 278 -7.48 -18.46 1.78
N TYR A 279 -7.33 -17.76 2.88
CA TYR A 279 -8.18 -17.92 4.05
C TYR A 279 -9.29 -16.87 4.02
N LEU A 280 -10.53 -17.27 4.11
CA LEU A 280 -11.66 -16.37 4.23
C LEU A 280 -12.06 -16.29 5.72
N PRO A 281 -11.84 -15.16 6.41
CA PRO A 281 -12.16 -15.02 7.83
C PRO A 281 -13.61 -15.36 8.17
N ALA A 282 -13.80 -15.99 9.32
CA ALA A 282 -15.10 -16.42 9.82
C ALA A 282 -15.99 -15.23 10.24
N GLY A 283 -17.30 -15.48 10.35
CA GLY A 283 -18.27 -14.51 10.83
C GLY A 283 -18.94 -13.65 9.75
N THR A 284 -18.59 -13.86 8.50
CA THR A 284 -19.20 -13.22 7.33
C THR A 284 -19.03 -14.08 6.09
N ASP A 285 -19.83 -13.83 5.05
CA ASP A 285 -19.62 -14.39 3.73
C ASP A 285 -18.75 -13.45 2.90
N TRP A 286 -18.20 -14.00 1.81
CA TRP A 286 -17.28 -13.32 0.91
C TRP A 286 -17.66 -13.51 -0.53
N TYR A 287 -17.44 -12.51 -1.37
CA TYR A 287 -17.59 -12.57 -2.81
C TYR A 287 -16.22 -12.49 -3.47
N ASP A 288 -15.91 -13.39 -4.39
CA ASP A 288 -14.75 -13.21 -5.27
C ASP A 288 -14.97 -11.94 -6.12
N TYR A 289 -14.05 -11.01 -6.06
CA TYR A 289 -14.15 -9.71 -6.73
C TYR A 289 -14.25 -9.83 -8.27
N TRP A 290 -13.66 -10.90 -8.83
CA TRP A 290 -13.57 -11.07 -10.28
C TRP A 290 -14.76 -11.82 -10.88
N SER A 291 -15.31 -12.77 -10.17
CA SER A 291 -16.42 -13.63 -10.63
C SER A 291 -17.77 -13.34 -9.98
N ASN A 292 -17.76 -12.62 -8.85
CA ASN A 292 -18.91 -12.46 -7.94
C ASN A 292 -19.40 -13.79 -7.32
N GLU A 293 -18.61 -14.86 -7.40
CA GLU A 293 -18.92 -16.11 -6.71
C GLU A 293 -18.89 -15.93 -5.20
N LYS A 294 -19.90 -16.46 -4.53
CA LYS A 294 -20.06 -16.31 -3.09
C LYS A 294 -19.48 -17.50 -2.33
N TYR A 295 -18.74 -17.24 -1.27
CA TYR A 295 -18.11 -18.19 -0.38
C TYR A 295 -18.52 -17.95 1.09
N GLU A 296 -18.71 -19.00 1.87
CA GLU A 296 -18.84 -18.89 3.31
C GLU A 296 -17.48 -18.58 3.93
N GLY A 297 -17.46 -17.79 5.02
CA GLY A 297 -16.23 -17.54 5.79
C GLY A 297 -15.83 -18.72 6.68
N GLY A 298 -14.66 -18.60 7.34
CA GLY A 298 -14.09 -19.61 8.22
C GLY A 298 -13.43 -20.78 7.50
N GLN A 299 -13.03 -20.62 6.24
CA GLN A 299 -12.43 -21.69 5.43
C GLN A 299 -11.29 -21.22 4.53
N TYR A 300 -10.50 -22.18 4.09
CA TYR A 300 -9.55 -21.97 3.02
C TYR A 300 -10.20 -22.32 1.67
N VAL A 301 -10.02 -21.43 0.70
CA VAL A 301 -10.42 -21.65 -0.68
C VAL A 301 -9.21 -21.66 -1.60
N LYS A 302 -9.29 -22.38 -2.71
CA LYS A 302 -8.29 -22.40 -3.78
C LYS A 302 -8.91 -21.84 -5.03
N VAL A 303 -8.41 -20.70 -5.49
CA VAL A 303 -8.98 -19.99 -6.64
C VAL A 303 -7.96 -19.83 -7.76
N GLU A 304 -8.44 -19.73 -8.99
CA GLU A 304 -7.61 -19.45 -10.15
C GLU A 304 -6.96 -18.07 -10.06
N THR A 305 -5.66 -18.03 -10.34
CA THR A 305 -4.85 -16.83 -10.16
C THR A 305 -3.90 -16.64 -11.34
N PRO A 306 -4.44 -16.41 -12.55
CA PRO A 306 -3.62 -16.06 -13.70
C PRO A 306 -2.84 -14.76 -13.45
N ILE A 307 -1.90 -14.43 -14.34
CA ILE A 307 -1.00 -13.29 -14.12
C ILE A 307 -1.75 -11.95 -13.99
N ASP A 308 -2.91 -11.82 -14.63
CA ASP A 308 -3.70 -10.60 -14.67
C ASP A 308 -4.62 -10.40 -13.45
N ARG A 309 -4.51 -11.24 -12.42
CA ARG A 309 -5.26 -11.10 -11.16
C ARG A 309 -4.55 -11.73 -9.97
N ILE A 310 -4.78 -11.14 -8.79
CA ILE A 310 -4.60 -11.77 -7.47
C ILE A 310 -5.99 -12.03 -6.89
N PRO A 311 -6.15 -12.98 -5.96
CA PRO A 311 -7.42 -13.15 -5.26
C PRO A 311 -7.73 -11.90 -4.43
N ILE A 312 -8.93 -11.40 -4.60
CA ILE A 312 -9.53 -10.30 -3.84
C ILE A 312 -10.93 -10.75 -3.50
N PHE A 313 -11.29 -10.66 -2.23
CA PHE A 313 -12.64 -10.98 -1.80
C PHE A 313 -13.32 -9.76 -1.20
N VAL A 314 -14.60 -9.64 -1.46
CA VAL A 314 -15.42 -8.55 -0.93
C VAL A 314 -16.32 -9.10 0.15
N LYS A 315 -16.31 -8.45 1.31
CA LYS A 315 -17.13 -8.81 2.46
C LYS A 315 -18.62 -8.64 2.14
N ALA A 316 -19.46 -9.58 2.55
CA ALA A 316 -20.90 -9.42 2.48
C ALA A 316 -21.36 -8.18 3.28
N GLY A 317 -22.29 -7.42 2.74
CA GLY A 317 -22.70 -6.11 3.27
C GLY A 317 -21.84 -4.94 2.79
N ALA A 318 -20.75 -5.18 2.04
CA ALA A 318 -19.88 -4.12 1.60
C ALA A 318 -20.56 -3.15 0.62
N ILE A 319 -20.23 -1.87 0.78
CA ILE A 319 -20.62 -0.78 -0.10
C ILE A 319 -19.35 -0.13 -0.61
N ILE A 320 -19.11 -0.17 -1.92
CA ILE A 320 -17.85 0.30 -2.53
C ILE A 320 -18.17 1.37 -3.57
N PRO A 321 -17.88 2.65 -3.29
CA PRO A 321 -17.97 3.70 -4.30
C PRO A 321 -16.79 3.61 -5.27
N VAL A 322 -17.07 3.67 -6.55
CA VAL A 322 -16.09 3.58 -7.63
C VAL A 322 -16.34 4.62 -8.73
N ALA A 323 -15.30 4.97 -9.47
CA ALA A 323 -15.39 5.88 -10.60
C ALA A 323 -14.67 5.30 -11.83
N ASP A 324 -15.27 5.45 -13.00
CA ASP A 324 -14.72 5.00 -14.26
C ASP A 324 -14.03 6.14 -15.04
N GLY A 325 -13.03 5.78 -15.85
CA GLY A 325 -12.42 6.67 -16.83
C GLY A 325 -11.39 7.64 -16.27
N LEU A 326 -11.02 7.52 -14.98
CA LEU A 326 -9.97 8.34 -14.39
C LEU A 326 -8.58 7.95 -14.94
N VAL A 327 -7.81 8.94 -15.37
CA VAL A 327 -6.43 8.78 -15.87
C VAL A 327 -5.40 9.54 -15.02
N TYR A 328 -5.84 10.39 -14.08
CA TYR A 328 -5.03 11.03 -13.03
C TYR A 328 -5.87 11.30 -11.79
N ALA A 329 -5.22 11.48 -10.63
CA ALA A 329 -5.89 11.47 -9.33
C ALA A 329 -6.86 12.64 -9.09
N GLU A 330 -6.57 13.82 -9.66
CA GLU A 330 -7.39 15.03 -9.52
C GLU A 330 -8.49 15.15 -10.60
N GLN A 331 -8.57 14.15 -11.49
CA GLN A 331 -9.59 14.14 -12.52
C GLN A 331 -10.95 13.91 -11.89
N GLU A 332 -11.89 14.78 -12.21
CA GLU A 332 -13.27 14.55 -11.84
C GLU A 332 -13.93 13.51 -12.74
N PRO A 333 -14.71 12.58 -12.18
CA PRO A 333 -15.42 11.59 -12.97
C PRO A 333 -16.36 12.25 -13.97
N GLU A 334 -16.31 11.83 -15.24
CA GLU A 334 -17.26 12.25 -16.26
C GLU A 334 -18.64 11.57 -16.11
N LYS A 335 -18.65 10.41 -15.47
CA LYS A 335 -19.84 9.59 -15.17
C LYS A 335 -20.20 9.68 -13.69
N PRO A 336 -21.45 9.37 -13.32
CA PRO A 336 -21.84 9.22 -11.92
C PRO A 336 -20.91 8.24 -11.19
N VAL A 337 -20.62 8.55 -9.91
CA VAL A 337 -19.96 7.59 -9.03
C VAL A 337 -20.89 6.40 -8.83
N GLN A 338 -20.40 5.19 -9.08
CA GLN A 338 -21.15 3.97 -8.86
C GLN A 338 -21.00 3.52 -7.41
N ILE A 339 -22.11 3.16 -6.79
CA ILE A 339 -22.15 2.59 -5.46
C ILE A 339 -22.44 1.11 -5.59
N ILE A 340 -21.40 0.29 -5.52
CA ILE A 340 -21.51 -1.17 -5.67
C ILE A 340 -21.84 -1.77 -4.31
N VAL A 341 -22.91 -2.57 -4.26
CA VAL A 341 -23.36 -3.25 -3.04
C VAL A 341 -23.21 -4.76 -3.19
N TYR A 342 -22.62 -5.40 -2.20
CA TYR A 342 -22.48 -6.85 -2.08
C TYR A 342 -23.41 -7.36 -0.97
N PRO A 343 -24.59 -7.95 -1.29
CA PRO A 343 -25.58 -8.37 -0.30
C PRO A 343 -25.09 -9.48 0.66
N GLY A 344 -25.94 -9.85 1.63
CA GLY A 344 -25.71 -10.97 2.55
C GLY A 344 -25.46 -10.57 3.99
N ALA A 345 -25.34 -9.26 4.26
CA ALA A 345 -25.34 -8.67 5.58
C ALA A 345 -25.73 -7.18 5.48
N ASP A 346 -26.21 -6.58 6.56
CA ASP A 346 -26.34 -5.13 6.66
C ASP A 346 -24.95 -4.48 6.56
N GLY A 347 -24.87 -3.30 5.92
CA GLY A 347 -23.61 -2.60 5.72
C GLY A 347 -23.76 -1.08 5.73
N GLU A 348 -22.62 -0.42 5.91
CA GLU A 348 -22.54 1.03 5.90
C GLU A 348 -21.22 1.49 5.28
N PHE A 349 -21.26 2.63 4.58
CA PHE A 349 -20.08 3.32 4.10
C PHE A 349 -20.32 4.84 4.05
N VAL A 350 -19.32 5.63 4.43
CA VAL A 350 -19.35 7.09 4.34
C VAL A 350 -18.45 7.53 3.20
N LEU A 351 -19.05 8.09 2.15
CA LEU A 351 -18.31 8.74 1.07
C LEU A 351 -17.91 10.13 1.53
N TYR A 352 -16.60 10.40 1.49
CA TYR A 352 -15.99 11.69 1.83
C TYR A 352 -15.55 12.43 0.58
N GLU A 353 -15.78 13.74 0.54
CA GLU A 353 -15.42 14.63 -0.56
C GLU A 353 -14.96 15.98 -0.03
N ASP A 354 -13.94 16.58 -0.63
CA ASP A 354 -13.47 17.94 -0.37
C ASP A 354 -12.78 18.54 -1.62
N GLU A 355 -12.02 19.63 -1.46
CA GLU A 355 -11.32 20.30 -2.57
C GLU A 355 -10.06 19.55 -3.06
N GLY A 356 -9.65 18.46 -2.41
CA GLY A 356 -8.56 17.57 -2.85
C GLY A 356 -7.18 17.93 -2.32
N ASN A 357 -6.69 19.16 -2.46
CA ASN A 357 -5.28 19.50 -2.27
C ASN A 357 -4.96 20.55 -1.19
N ASN A 358 -5.96 21.17 -0.55
CA ASN A 358 -5.78 22.17 0.48
C ASN A 358 -6.20 21.70 1.87
N TYR A 359 -6.17 22.60 2.87
CA TYR A 359 -6.55 22.34 4.24
C TYR A 359 -7.91 22.94 4.65
N ASN A 360 -8.73 23.37 3.70
CA ASN A 360 -10.03 23.96 4.01
C ASN A 360 -10.97 22.99 4.73
N PHE A 361 -10.76 21.69 4.56
CA PHE A 361 -11.50 20.66 5.29
C PHE A 361 -11.33 20.77 6.83
N GLU A 362 -10.21 21.26 7.33
CA GLU A 362 -10.00 21.53 8.77
C GLU A 362 -10.98 22.61 9.30
N ASN A 363 -11.49 23.45 8.40
CA ASN A 363 -12.47 24.51 8.69
C ASN A 363 -13.89 24.14 8.25
N GLY A 364 -14.16 22.86 7.98
CA GLY A 364 -15.48 22.36 7.62
C GLY A 364 -15.82 22.39 6.12
N ALA A 365 -14.85 22.71 5.23
CA ALA A 365 -15.08 22.68 3.79
C ALA A 365 -14.91 21.25 3.25
N TYR A 366 -15.85 20.38 3.56
CA TYR A 366 -15.98 19.02 3.06
C TYR A 366 -17.45 18.58 3.04
N ALA A 367 -17.73 17.46 2.41
CA ALA A 367 -19.04 16.83 2.42
C ALA A 367 -18.92 15.33 2.70
N MET A 368 -19.92 14.78 3.39
CA MET A 368 -20.06 13.36 3.67
C MET A 368 -21.44 12.86 3.24
N THR A 369 -21.47 11.70 2.59
CA THR A 369 -22.71 10.99 2.24
C THR A 369 -22.66 9.60 2.84
N ARG A 370 -23.61 9.30 3.74
CA ARG A 370 -23.73 7.99 4.38
C ARG A 370 -24.62 7.07 3.55
N PHE A 371 -24.09 5.95 3.11
CA PHE A 371 -24.83 4.87 2.47
C PHE A 371 -25.05 3.73 3.45
N GLN A 372 -26.28 3.18 3.50
CA GLN A 372 -26.62 2.06 4.35
C GLN A 372 -27.34 0.98 3.53
N TRP A 373 -26.78 -0.22 3.50
CA TRP A 373 -27.46 -1.38 2.93
C TRP A 373 -28.29 -2.07 4.00
N LYS A 374 -29.58 -2.26 3.73
CA LYS A 374 -30.53 -3.00 4.54
C LYS A 374 -30.80 -4.33 3.87
N ASP A 375 -30.05 -5.37 4.25
CA ASP A 375 -30.02 -6.64 3.54
C ASP A 375 -31.37 -7.34 3.49
N ALA A 376 -32.06 -7.43 4.63
CA ALA A 376 -33.39 -8.02 4.71
C ALA A 376 -34.45 -7.32 3.82
N ALA A 377 -34.25 -6.04 3.52
CA ALA A 377 -35.12 -5.26 2.65
C ALA A 377 -34.63 -5.24 1.20
N GLY A 378 -33.40 -5.69 0.93
CA GLY A 378 -32.75 -5.57 -0.37
C GLY A 378 -32.64 -4.12 -0.85
N GLN A 379 -32.40 -3.18 0.06
CA GLN A 379 -32.47 -1.75 -0.21
C GLN A 379 -31.21 -1.02 0.26
N LEU A 380 -30.64 -0.21 -0.65
CA LEU A 380 -29.67 0.82 -0.32
C LEU A 380 -30.38 2.12 0.06
N VAL A 381 -30.09 2.61 1.25
CA VAL A 381 -30.53 3.92 1.73
C VAL A 381 -29.40 4.91 1.54
N ASN A 382 -29.65 5.90 0.69
CA ASN A 382 -28.72 7.02 0.48
C ASN A 382 -29.06 8.10 1.52
N GLY A 383 -28.16 8.37 2.45
CA GLY A 383 -28.26 9.48 3.37
C GLY A 383 -28.21 10.83 2.65
N ARG A 384 -28.67 11.87 3.32
CA ARG A 384 -28.47 13.23 2.84
C ARG A 384 -26.97 13.53 2.83
N ARG A 385 -26.49 14.18 1.76
CA ARG A 385 -25.14 14.74 1.71
C ARG A 385 -25.04 15.89 2.71
N GLU A 386 -24.16 15.76 3.69
CA GLU A 386 -23.94 16.72 4.75
C GLU A 386 -22.65 17.50 4.50
N GLY A 387 -22.68 18.82 4.73
CA GLY A 387 -21.55 19.71 4.47
C GLY A 387 -21.50 20.26 3.05
N SER A 388 -20.50 21.07 2.78
CA SER A 388 -20.25 21.68 1.48
C SER A 388 -18.82 22.20 1.38
N PHE A 389 -18.31 22.33 0.16
CA PHE A 389 -16.99 22.92 -0.12
C PHE A 389 -17.03 23.68 -1.45
N PRO A 390 -16.10 24.63 -1.69
CA PRO A 390 -15.97 25.32 -2.97
C PRO A 390 -15.79 24.37 -4.14
N GLY A 391 -16.53 24.58 -5.22
CA GLY A 391 -16.47 23.71 -6.40
C GLY A 391 -17.25 22.40 -6.29
N MET A 392 -17.91 22.14 -5.15
CA MET A 392 -18.73 20.94 -4.95
C MET A 392 -19.81 20.81 -6.04
N ARG A 393 -19.80 19.67 -6.75
CA ARG A 393 -20.81 19.37 -7.77
C ARG A 393 -22.07 18.76 -7.19
N GLU A 394 -23.13 18.75 -7.99
CA GLU A 394 -24.31 17.96 -7.66
C GLU A 394 -23.96 16.48 -7.54
N ALA A 395 -24.42 15.85 -6.46
CA ALA A 395 -24.17 14.43 -6.23
C ALA A 395 -25.10 13.58 -7.10
N VAL A 396 -24.52 12.84 -8.02
CA VAL A 396 -25.23 11.85 -8.84
C VAL A 396 -24.59 10.49 -8.60
N TYR A 397 -25.38 9.54 -8.08
CA TYR A 397 -24.92 8.19 -7.77
C TYR A 397 -25.70 7.17 -8.58
N GLU A 398 -25.02 6.17 -9.11
CA GLU A 398 -25.62 4.98 -9.73
C GLU A 398 -25.45 3.78 -8.79
N THR A 399 -26.52 3.07 -8.47
CA THR A 399 -26.45 1.91 -7.58
C THR A 399 -26.36 0.62 -8.40
N VAL A 400 -25.36 -0.20 -8.08
CA VAL A 400 -25.16 -1.53 -8.65
C VAL A 400 -25.21 -2.57 -7.53
N ILE A 401 -26.18 -3.48 -7.58
CA ILE A 401 -26.30 -4.56 -6.59
C ILE A 401 -25.79 -5.84 -7.23
N ILE A 402 -24.78 -6.45 -6.60
CA ILE A 402 -24.23 -7.74 -7.04
C ILE A 402 -25.27 -8.85 -6.74
N LYS A 403 -25.43 -9.77 -7.68
CA LYS A 403 -26.44 -10.84 -7.59
C LYS A 403 -25.77 -12.19 -7.37
#